data_858943a77a1c9e2377140897c7cd1006
#
_entry.id   858943a77a1c9e2377140897c7cd1006
#
_cell.length_a   1.000
_cell.length_b   1.000
_cell.length_c   1.000
_cell.angle_alpha   90.00
_cell.angle_beta   90.00
_cell.angle_gamma   90.00
#
_symmetry.space_group_name_H-M   'P 1'
#
loop_
_entity.id
_entity.type
_entity.pdbx_description
1 polymer ?
#
loop_
_entity_poly.entity_id
_entity_poly.type
_entity_poly.pdbx_seq_one_letter_code
_entity_poly.pdbx_strand_id
1 'polypeptide(L)'
;PIDQRLAETIRNEHQLWAKVDASLSDPFDSLEKLVFSGGKRLRPAFFYWAHVGAGGDPNSPEATNIAAAIEMLHAFALAHDDVMDRSEARRGEPSIWNQFTNLHEEHNWHGNSLHFGEAVAILVGDLAHVLADKLMSHHSPIVTQLWEELRLEVNIGQYLDVLSGAKGRFDHNSARRILEYKT
;
A
#
# COMPACT_ATOMS: atom_id res chain seq x y z
N PRO A 1 -14.77 11.99 -0.52
CA PRO A 1 -15.33 10.64 -0.30
C PRO A 1 -14.21 9.60 -0.11
N ILE A 2 -13.22 9.51 -1.02
CA ILE A 2 -12.17 8.47 -0.97
C ILE A 2 -11.32 8.59 0.30
N ASP A 3 -10.80 9.76 0.63
CA ASP A 3 -9.99 9.98 1.84
C ASP A 3 -10.79 9.71 3.11
N GLN A 4 -12.07 10.07 3.15
CA GLN A 4 -12.94 9.73 4.26
C GLN A 4 -13.06 8.20 4.39
N ARG A 5 -13.28 7.49 3.29
CA ARG A 5 -13.41 6.03 3.30
C ARG A 5 -12.12 5.32 3.75
N LEU A 6 -10.95 5.81 3.30
CA LEU A 6 -9.64 5.33 3.75
C LEU A 6 -9.47 5.53 5.26
N ALA A 7 -9.74 6.75 5.74
CA ALA A 7 -9.62 7.08 7.16
C ALA A 7 -10.58 6.24 8.03
N GLU A 8 -11.82 6.05 7.61
CA GLU A 8 -12.79 5.19 8.31
C GLU A 8 -12.30 3.74 8.37
N THR A 9 -11.77 3.21 7.27
CA THR A 9 -11.30 1.82 7.19
C THR A 9 -10.13 1.59 8.15
N ILE A 10 -9.11 2.46 8.12
CA ILE A 10 -7.94 2.36 9.02
C ILE A 10 -8.37 2.54 10.47
N ARG A 11 -9.14 3.59 10.78
CA ARG A 11 -9.55 3.93 12.16
C ARG A 11 -10.39 2.85 12.81
N ASN A 12 -11.31 2.23 12.07
CA ASN A 12 -12.15 1.17 12.62
C ASN A 12 -11.32 -0.02 13.07
N GLU A 13 -10.33 -0.44 12.29
CA GLU A 13 -9.43 -1.52 12.67
C GLU A 13 -8.48 -1.10 13.80
N HIS A 14 -7.90 0.10 13.72
CA HIS A 14 -7.06 0.64 14.78
C HIS A 14 -7.80 0.61 16.13
N GLN A 15 -9.02 1.16 16.21
CA GLN A 15 -9.81 1.17 17.44
C GLN A 15 -10.17 -0.24 17.97
N LEU A 16 -10.31 -1.21 17.06
CA LEU A 16 -10.57 -2.60 17.44
C LEU A 16 -9.32 -3.24 18.04
N TRP A 17 -8.20 -3.15 17.34
CA TRP A 17 -6.97 -3.85 17.72
C TRP A 17 -6.20 -3.17 18.86
N ALA A 18 -6.26 -1.85 18.99
CA ALA A 18 -5.69 -1.13 20.14
C ALA A 18 -6.31 -1.54 21.49
N LYS A 19 -7.53 -2.12 21.48
CA LYS A 19 -8.14 -2.69 22.70
C LYS A 19 -7.56 -4.05 23.07
N VAL A 20 -6.95 -4.75 22.14
CA VAL A 20 -6.27 -6.04 22.38
C VAL A 20 -4.90 -5.80 23.00
N ASP A 21 -4.13 -4.87 22.39
CA ASP A 21 -2.84 -4.42 22.90
C ASP A 21 -2.57 -3.00 22.41
N ALA A 22 -2.13 -2.11 23.30
CA ALA A 22 -1.84 -0.71 22.96
C ALA A 22 -0.72 -0.56 21.92
N SER A 23 0.25 -1.47 21.90
CA SER A 23 1.35 -1.46 20.93
C SER A 23 0.90 -1.70 19.50
N LEU A 24 -0.32 -2.23 19.28
CA LEU A 24 -0.91 -2.38 17.96
C LEU A 24 -1.35 -1.04 17.34
N SER A 25 -1.30 0.06 18.09
CA SER A 25 -1.52 1.40 17.52
C SER A 25 -0.42 1.80 16.55
N ASP A 26 0.83 1.52 16.86
CA ASP A 26 2.00 1.98 16.07
C ASP A 26 1.94 1.58 14.58
N PRO A 27 1.63 0.32 14.20
CA PRO A 27 1.52 -0.06 12.80
C PRO A 27 0.34 0.63 12.08
N PHE A 28 -0.79 0.88 12.76
CA PHE A 28 -1.91 1.60 12.15
C PHE A 28 -1.61 3.08 11.97
N ASP A 29 -0.95 3.72 12.94
CA ASP A 29 -0.52 5.11 12.85
C ASP A 29 0.48 5.31 11.72
N SER A 30 1.43 4.37 11.56
CA SER A 30 2.37 4.39 10.44
C SER A 30 1.70 4.19 9.08
N LEU A 31 0.70 3.31 9.00
CA LEU A 31 -0.10 3.13 7.80
C LEU A 31 -0.92 4.39 7.47
N GLU A 32 -1.60 4.98 8.47
CA GLU A 32 -2.36 6.22 8.29
C GLU A 32 -1.46 7.35 7.80
N LYS A 33 -0.28 7.50 8.41
CA LYS A 33 0.71 8.48 7.98
C LYS A 33 1.17 8.23 6.54
N LEU A 34 1.48 6.99 6.14
CA LEU A 34 1.86 6.65 4.77
C LEU A 34 0.76 7.02 3.76
N VAL A 35 -0.49 6.66 4.07
CA VAL A 35 -1.65 6.91 3.21
C VAL A 35 -1.91 8.42 3.06
N PHE A 36 -1.79 9.22 4.13
CA PHE A 36 -2.15 10.63 4.13
C PHE A 36 -0.97 11.61 3.96
N SER A 37 0.26 11.15 3.84
CA SER A 37 1.46 12.00 3.68
C SER A 37 1.62 12.68 2.31
N GLY A 38 0.53 13.11 1.66
CA GLY A 38 0.58 14.01 0.49
C GLY A 38 0.58 13.32 -0.88
N GLY A 39 -0.12 12.21 -1.06
CA GLY A 39 -0.36 11.59 -2.38
C GLY A 39 -1.31 12.41 -3.25
N LYS A 40 -1.04 12.48 -4.57
CA LYS A 40 -1.92 13.15 -5.55
C LYS A 40 -3.19 12.36 -5.87
N ARG A 41 -3.38 11.15 -5.29
CA ARG A 41 -4.53 10.27 -5.55
C ARG A 41 -4.79 10.02 -7.05
N LEU A 42 -3.73 9.92 -7.86
CA LEU A 42 -3.89 9.77 -9.31
C LEU A 42 -4.58 8.45 -9.68
N ARG A 43 -4.20 7.33 -9.04
CA ARG A 43 -4.79 6.02 -9.32
C ARG A 43 -6.29 5.98 -9.01
N PRO A 44 -6.74 6.36 -7.81
CA PRO A 44 -8.16 6.52 -7.52
C PRO A 44 -8.88 7.50 -8.45
N ALA A 45 -8.22 8.61 -8.83
CA ALA A 45 -8.80 9.59 -9.74
C ALA A 45 -9.00 9.04 -11.15
N PHE A 46 -8.04 8.30 -11.70
CA PHE A 46 -8.20 7.63 -13.00
C PHE A 46 -9.34 6.62 -13.00
N PHE A 47 -9.42 5.79 -11.96
CA PHE A 47 -10.55 4.87 -11.81
C PHE A 47 -11.90 5.61 -11.75
N TYR A 48 -11.99 6.65 -10.91
CA TYR A 48 -13.21 7.42 -10.73
C TYR A 48 -13.68 8.06 -12.04
N TRP A 49 -12.77 8.71 -12.78
CA TRP A 49 -13.13 9.37 -14.03
C TRP A 49 -13.45 8.36 -15.15
N ALA A 50 -12.81 7.20 -15.16
CA ALA A 50 -13.17 6.11 -16.07
C ALA A 50 -14.57 5.57 -15.77
N HIS A 51 -14.91 5.36 -14.49
CA HIS A 51 -16.24 4.94 -14.04
C HIS A 51 -17.32 5.93 -14.47
N VAL A 52 -17.14 7.21 -14.20
CA VAL A 52 -18.09 8.27 -14.59
C VAL A 52 -18.17 8.39 -16.11
N GLY A 53 -17.05 8.36 -16.82
CA GLY A 53 -17.00 8.41 -18.28
C GLY A 53 -17.69 7.24 -18.97
N ALA A 54 -17.76 6.08 -18.32
CA ALA A 54 -18.53 4.91 -18.77
C ALA A 54 -20.02 4.98 -18.40
N GLY A 55 -20.48 6.09 -17.81
CA GLY A 55 -21.90 6.28 -17.41
C GLY A 55 -22.22 5.79 -16.01
N GLY A 56 -21.20 5.51 -15.19
CA GLY A 56 -21.37 5.12 -13.77
C GLY A 56 -21.83 6.31 -12.91
N ASP A 57 -22.51 5.98 -11.80
CA ASP A 57 -22.96 6.97 -10.83
C ASP A 57 -21.77 7.62 -10.11
N PRO A 58 -21.55 8.95 -10.23
CA PRO A 58 -20.46 9.66 -9.56
C PRO A 58 -20.53 9.58 -8.03
N ASN A 59 -21.68 9.24 -7.45
CA ASN A 59 -21.87 9.09 -6.01
C ASN A 59 -21.94 7.62 -5.55
N SER A 60 -21.55 6.67 -6.42
CA SER A 60 -21.58 5.25 -6.10
C SER A 60 -20.67 4.92 -4.88
N PRO A 61 -21.24 4.37 -3.79
CA PRO A 61 -20.44 3.87 -2.66
C PRO A 61 -19.51 2.73 -3.08
N GLU A 62 -19.93 1.90 -4.03
CA GLU A 62 -19.14 0.80 -4.60
C GLU A 62 -17.90 1.35 -5.32
N ALA A 63 -18.07 2.34 -6.20
CA ALA A 63 -16.95 3.00 -6.87
C ALA A 63 -16.00 3.68 -5.86
N THR A 64 -16.53 4.26 -4.79
CA THR A 64 -15.72 4.83 -3.70
C THR A 64 -14.89 3.76 -2.99
N ASN A 65 -15.46 2.57 -2.72
CA ASN A 65 -14.74 1.45 -2.11
C ASN A 65 -13.62 0.93 -3.03
N ILE A 66 -13.89 0.75 -4.32
CA ILE A 66 -12.88 0.31 -5.29
C ILE A 66 -11.73 1.33 -5.39
N ALA A 67 -12.07 2.62 -5.48
CA ALA A 67 -11.07 3.69 -5.53
C ALA A 67 -10.20 3.72 -4.24
N ALA A 68 -10.80 3.52 -3.07
CA ALA A 68 -10.09 3.43 -1.80
C ALA A 68 -9.23 2.15 -1.73
N ALA A 69 -9.72 1.01 -2.25
CA ALA A 69 -8.95 -0.24 -2.32
C ALA A 69 -7.70 -0.09 -3.20
N ILE A 70 -7.81 0.58 -4.34
CA ILE A 70 -6.67 0.87 -5.23
C ILE A 70 -5.61 1.72 -4.52
N GLU A 71 -6.02 2.72 -3.74
CA GLU A 71 -5.05 3.54 -2.99
C GLU A 71 -4.42 2.76 -1.82
N MET A 72 -5.19 1.89 -1.16
CA MET A 72 -4.67 1.03 -0.09
C MET A 72 -3.68 -0.02 -0.65
N LEU A 73 -3.98 -0.60 -1.82
CA LEU A 73 -3.05 -1.47 -2.55
C LEU A 73 -1.76 -0.71 -2.93
N HIS A 74 -1.90 0.57 -3.30
CA HIS A 74 -0.72 1.40 -3.55
C HIS A 74 0.10 1.63 -2.28
N ALA A 75 -0.52 1.83 -1.13
CA ALA A 75 0.18 1.96 0.16
C ALA A 75 0.94 0.66 0.51
N PHE A 76 0.32 -0.52 0.31
CA PHE A 76 1.00 -1.81 0.40
C PHE A 76 2.27 -1.85 -0.46
N ALA A 77 2.13 -1.55 -1.76
CA ALA A 77 3.25 -1.58 -2.69
C ALA A 77 4.37 -0.61 -2.27
N LEU A 78 4.03 0.59 -1.77
CA LEU A 78 5.02 1.57 -1.29
C LEU A 78 5.77 1.09 -0.05
N ALA A 79 5.08 0.48 0.93
CA ALA A 79 5.70 -0.01 2.16
C ALA A 79 6.71 -1.13 1.86
N HIS A 80 6.37 -2.06 0.95
CA HIS A 80 7.25 -3.15 0.54
C HIS A 80 8.40 -2.67 -0.35
N ASP A 81 8.13 -1.76 -1.29
CA ASP A 81 9.13 -1.15 -2.18
C ASP A 81 10.23 -0.44 -1.39
N ASP A 82 9.86 0.31 -0.34
CA ASP A 82 10.82 0.98 0.53
C ASP A 82 11.79 0.00 1.23
N VAL A 83 11.33 -1.19 1.60
CA VAL A 83 12.19 -2.25 2.15
C VAL A 83 13.08 -2.84 1.07
N MET A 84 12.53 -3.17 -0.11
CA MET A 84 13.25 -3.79 -1.22
C MET A 84 14.36 -2.87 -1.78
N ASP A 85 14.07 -1.56 -1.88
CA ASP A 85 14.98 -0.55 -2.40
C ASP A 85 15.84 0.11 -1.32
N ARG A 86 15.63 -0.26 -0.04
CA ARG A 86 16.27 0.38 1.13
C ARG A 86 16.11 1.90 1.14
N SER A 87 14.94 2.37 0.79
CA SER A 87 14.62 3.79 0.79
C SER A 87 14.44 4.28 2.23
N GLU A 88 15.34 5.11 2.71
CA GLU A 88 15.30 5.63 4.09
C GLU A 88 14.18 6.64 4.34
N ALA A 89 13.73 7.33 3.28
CA ALA A 89 12.70 8.35 3.37
C ALA A 89 11.75 8.32 2.18
N ARG A 90 10.50 8.69 2.44
CA ARG A 90 9.46 8.87 1.43
C ARG A 90 8.70 10.17 1.67
N ARG A 91 8.65 11.02 0.63
CA ARG A 91 7.96 12.33 0.67
C ARG A 91 8.44 13.25 1.81
N GLY A 92 9.72 13.17 2.16
CA GLY A 92 10.34 13.98 3.22
C GLY A 92 10.16 13.45 4.64
N GLU A 93 9.46 12.30 4.79
CA GLU A 93 9.31 11.60 6.06
C GLU A 93 10.12 10.29 6.05
N PRO A 94 10.57 9.78 7.19
CA PRO A 94 11.21 8.47 7.26
C PRO A 94 10.28 7.39 6.70
N SER A 95 10.82 6.42 5.94
CA SER A 95 10.07 5.23 5.53
C SER A 95 9.65 4.40 6.74
N ILE A 96 8.67 3.51 6.59
CA ILE A 96 8.16 2.72 7.71
C ILE A 96 9.28 1.91 8.37
N TRP A 97 10.11 1.21 7.58
CA TRP A 97 11.20 0.43 8.17
C TRP A 97 12.18 1.31 8.96
N ASN A 98 12.47 2.52 8.49
CA ASN A 98 13.37 3.44 9.18
C ASN A 98 12.73 4.01 10.47
N GLN A 99 11.41 4.30 10.46
CA GLN A 99 10.68 4.70 11.68
C GLN A 99 10.80 3.64 12.78
N PHE A 100 10.57 2.37 12.45
CA PHE A 100 10.61 1.29 13.45
C PHE A 100 12.03 0.88 13.83
N THR A 101 13.02 1.05 12.94
CA THR A 101 14.44 0.93 13.31
C THR A 101 14.80 1.94 14.40
N ASN A 102 14.44 3.22 14.19
CA ASN A 102 14.69 4.28 15.17
C ASN A 102 13.93 4.04 16.48
N LEU A 103 12.68 3.62 16.42
CA LEU A 103 11.88 3.29 17.60
C LEU A 103 12.52 2.17 18.42
N HIS A 104 13.03 1.13 17.77
CA HIS A 104 13.75 0.03 18.43
C HIS A 104 15.01 0.54 19.16
N GLU A 105 15.78 1.42 18.53
CA GLU A 105 17.01 2.00 19.08
C GLU A 105 16.72 2.93 20.27
N GLU A 106 15.71 3.80 20.13
CA GLU A 106 15.29 4.72 21.20
C GLU A 106 14.85 3.99 22.47
N HIS A 107 14.20 2.83 22.33
CA HIS A 107 13.75 2.02 23.46
C HIS A 107 14.78 1.00 23.93
N ASN A 108 15.94 0.92 23.27
CA ASN A 108 17.00 -0.06 23.56
C ASN A 108 16.46 -1.51 23.65
N TRP A 109 15.57 -1.88 22.70
CA TRP A 109 15.02 -3.24 22.64
C TRP A 109 16.09 -4.28 22.25
N HIS A 110 15.83 -5.55 22.56
CA HIS A 110 16.75 -6.63 22.21
C HIS A 110 16.69 -6.99 20.73
N GLY A 111 17.83 -7.35 20.16
CA GLY A 111 17.95 -7.84 18.78
C GLY A 111 18.52 -6.80 17.82
N ASN A 112 18.31 -7.02 16.54
CA ASN A 112 18.80 -6.16 15.48
C ASN A 112 17.71 -5.15 15.08
N SER A 113 17.97 -3.86 15.27
CA SER A 113 17.01 -2.77 15.00
C SER A 113 16.60 -2.70 13.55
N LEU A 114 17.53 -2.86 12.61
CA LEU A 114 17.24 -2.84 11.18
C LEU A 114 16.32 -3.99 10.80
N HIS A 115 16.62 -5.22 11.23
CA HIS A 115 15.76 -6.37 10.96
C HIS A 115 14.36 -6.20 11.55
N PHE A 116 14.25 -5.63 12.76
CA PHE A 116 12.95 -5.30 13.35
C PHE A 116 12.18 -4.30 12.49
N GLY A 117 12.82 -3.20 12.06
CA GLY A 117 12.21 -2.19 11.20
C GLY A 117 11.72 -2.76 9.86
N GLU A 118 12.56 -3.55 9.18
CA GLU A 118 12.18 -4.25 7.93
C GLU A 118 10.99 -5.20 8.13
N ALA A 119 11.01 -6.00 9.20
CA ALA A 119 9.92 -6.95 9.51
C ALA A 119 8.60 -6.22 9.78
N VAL A 120 8.62 -5.12 10.55
CA VAL A 120 7.40 -4.34 10.81
C VAL A 120 6.89 -3.66 9.55
N ALA A 121 7.77 -3.13 8.69
CA ALA A 121 7.34 -2.51 7.43
C ALA A 121 6.67 -3.51 6.49
N ILE A 122 7.15 -4.76 6.42
CA ILE A 122 6.48 -5.84 5.69
C ILE A 122 5.08 -6.09 6.26
N LEU A 123 4.95 -6.20 7.59
CA LEU A 123 3.65 -6.43 8.24
C LEU A 123 2.67 -5.26 8.05
N VAL A 124 3.15 -4.01 8.06
CA VAL A 124 2.31 -2.83 7.78
C VAL A 124 1.86 -2.83 6.30
N GLY A 125 2.73 -3.24 5.39
CA GLY A 125 2.36 -3.46 4.00
C GLY A 125 1.27 -4.53 3.87
N ASP A 126 1.45 -5.69 4.50
CA ASP A 126 0.45 -6.76 4.50
C ASP A 126 -0.88 -6.31 5.12
N LEU A 127 -0.83 -5.50 6.18
CA LEU A 127 -2.03 -4.88 6.77
C LEU A 127 -2.76 -4.02 5.73
N ALA A 128 -2.06 -3.17 4.99
CA ALA A 128 -2.65 -2.38 3.91
C ALA A 128 -3.28 -3.27 2.83
N HIS A 129 -2.62 -4.39 2.45
CA HIS A 129 -3.14 -5.34 1.48
C HIS A 129 -4.46 -5.99 1.96
N VAL A 130 -4.51 -6.45 3.22
CA VAL A 130 -5.73 -7.02 3.82
C VAL A 130 -6.86 -5.99 3.87
N LEU A 131 -6.56 -4.72 4.20
CA LEU A 131 -7.56 -3.65 4.20
C LEU A 131 -8.05 -3.32 2.78
N ALA A 132 -7.19 -3.41 1.77
CA ALA A 132 -7.59 -3.29 0.37
C ALA A 132 -8.58 -4.40 -0.02
N ASP A 133 -8.30 -5.66 0.32
CA ASP A 133 -9.21 -6.78 0.08
C ASP A 133 -10.54 -6.64 0.83
N LYS A 134 -10.50 -6.11 2.05
CA LYS A 134 -11.71 -5.82 2.81
C LYS A 134 -12.60 -4.79 2.11
N LEU A 135 -12.03 -3.77 1.51
CA LEU A 135 -12.75 -2.78 0.70
C LEU A 135 -13.33 -3.39 -0.59
N MET A 136 -12.69 -4.44 -1.12
CA MET A 136 -13.14 -5.18 -2.30
C MET A 136 -14.10 -6.32 -1.99
N SER A 137 -14.50 -6.52 -0.73
CA SER A 137 -15.49 -7.55 -0.38
C SER A 137 -16.87 -7.23 -0.97
N HIS A 138 -17.58 -8.28 -1.40
CA HIS A 138 -18.97 -8.19 -1.91
C HIS A 138 -19.15 -7.51 -3.28
N HIS A 139 -18.14 -7.54 -4.15
CA HIS A 139 -18.26 -7.11 -5.54
C HIS A 139 -18.68 -8.24 -6.48
N SER A 140 -19.04 -7.89 -7.72
CA SER A 140 -19.40 -8.87 -8.74
C SER A 140 -18.22 -9.77 -9.10
N PRO A 141 -18.45 -11.02 -9.59
CA PRO A 141 -17.38 -11.93 -9.97
C PRO A 141 -16.37 -11.33 -10.97
N ILE A 142 -16.82 -10.51 -11.90
CA ILE A 142 -15.94 -9.87 -12.87
C ILE A 142 -15.02 -8.82 -12.22
N VAL A 143 -15.54 -8.04 -11.27
CA VAL A 143 -14.73 -7.07 -10.50
C VAL A 143 -13.73 -7.79 -9.62
N THR A 144 -14.12 -8.88 -8.99
CA THR A 144 -13.22 -9.73 -8.18
C THR A 144 -12.09 -10.31 -9.04
N GLN A 145 -12.41 -10.84 -10.22
CA GLN A 145 -11.40 -11.37 -11.15
C GLN A 145 -10.41 -10.27 -11.59
N LEU A 146 -10.89 -9.09 -11.98
CA LEU A 146 -10.02 -7.97 -12.37
C LEU A 146 -9.13 -7.51 -11.21
N TRP A 147 -9.64 -7.54 -9.98
CA TRP A 147 -8.87 -7.23 -8.77
C TRP A 147 -7.76 -8.25 -8.52
N GLU A 148 -8.03 -9.53 -8.71
CA GLU A 148 -7.04 -10.61 -8.59
C GLU A 148 -5.95 -10.48 -9.66
N GLU A 149 -6.32 -10.23 -10.91
CA GLU A 149 -5.40 -10.00 -12.03
C GLU A 149 -4.49 -8.80 -11.74
N LEU A 150 -5.05 -7.65 -11.34
CA LEU A 150 -4.29 -6.43 -10.99
C LEU A 150 -3.23 -6.71 -9.91
N ARG A 151 -3.60 -7.40 -8.84
CA ARG A 151 -2.66 -7.73 -7.75
C ARG A 151 -1.54 -8.65 -8.20
N LEU A 152 -1.88 -9.63 -9.03
CA LEU A 152 -0.89 -10.55 -9.60
C LEU A 152 0.09 -9.80 -10.50
N GLU A 153 -0.40 -8.96 -11.40
CA GLU A 153 0.41 -8.16 -12.32
C GLU A 153 1.37 -7.23 -11.58
N VAL A 154 0.89 -6.52 -10.55
CA VAL A 154 1.73 -5.65 -9.71
C VAL A 154 2.88 -6.45 -9.06
N ASN A 155 2.61 -7.63 -8.53
CA ASN A 155 3.64 -8.50 -7.94
C ASN A 155 4.67 -8.98 -8.98
N ILE A 156 4.20 -9.38 -10.17
CA ILE A 156 5.09 -9.77 -11.28
C ILE A 156 5.95 -8.59 -11.71
N GLY A 157 5.37 -7.40 -11.86
CA GLY A 157 6.08 -6.19 -12.20
C GLY A 157 7.16 -5.82 -11.18
N GLN A 158 6.85 -5.93 -9.90
CA GLN A 158 7.80 -5.70 -8.81
C GLN A 158 8.95 -6.71 -8.83
N TYR A 159 8.67 -8.00 -9.06
CA TYR A 159 9.73 -9.01 -9.20
C TYR A 159 10.67 -8.70 -10.38
N LEU A 160 10.11 -8.29 -11.52
CA LEU A 160 10.90 -7.92 -12.69
C LEU A 160 11.81 -6.70 -12.42
N ASP A 161 11.32 -5.75 -11.64
CA ASP A 161 12.09 -4.56 -11.26
C ASP A 161 13.28 -4.93 -10.37
N VAL A 162 13.02 -5.65 -9.28
CA VAL A 162 14.07 -6.16 -8.39
C VAL A 162 15.10 -7.01 -9.14
N LEU A 163 14.64 -7.90 -10.03
CA LEU A 163 15.52 -8.73 -10.85
C LEU A 163 16.38 -7.91 -11.83
N SER A 164 15.79 -6.86 -12.41
CA SER A 164 16.50 -5.95 -13.33
C SER A 164 17.61 -5.19 -12.60
N GLY A 165 17.33 -4.69 -11.41
CA GLY A 165 18.32 -4.07 -10.53
C GLY A 165 19.46 -5.02 -10.19
N ALA A 166 19.16 -6.26 -9.79
CA ALA A 166 20.16 -7.27 -9.45
C ALA A 166 21.05 -7.68 -10.66
N LYS A 167 20.49 -7.72 -11.86
CA LYS A 167 21.23 -8.05 -13.08
C LYS A 167 22.06 -6.90 -13.65
N GLY A 168 21.81 -5.66 -13.22
CA GLY A 168 22.47 -4.46 -13.73
C GLY A 168 22.24 -4.24 -15.24
N ARG A 169 21.18 -4.82 -15.80
CA ARG A 169 20.86 -4.74 -17.23
C ARG A 169 19.50 -4.06 -17.41
N PHE A 170 19.52 -2.90 -18.02
CA PHE A 170 18.33 -2.13 -18.38
C PHE A 170 18.26 -2.03 -19.90
N ASP A 171 17.66 -3.03 -20.55
CA ASP A 171 17.26 -2.89 -21.95
C ASP A 171 15.85 -2.30 -22.06
N HIS A 172 15.53 -1.72 -23.21
CA HIS A 172 14.27 -1.04 -23.47
C HIS A 172 13.04 -1.96 -23.27
N ASN A 173 13.17 -3.24 -23.64
CA ASN A 173 12.07 -4.20 -23.52
C ASN A 173 11.82 -4.59 -22.06
N SER A 174 12.87 -4.72 -21.24
CA SER A 174 12.77 -4.97 -19.81
C SER A 174 12.11 -3.78 -19.08
N ALA A 175 12.57 -2.55 -19.38
CA ALA A 175 11.98 -1.33 -18.84
C ALA A 175 10.49 -1.20 -19.19
N ARG A 176 10.11 -1.49 -20.45
CA ARG A 176 8.71 -1.46 -20.87
C ARG A 176 7.85 -2.46 -20.11
N ARG A 177 8.31 -3.72 -19.93
CA ARG A 177 7.57 -4.74 -19.17
C ARG A 177 7.39 -4.35 -17.69
N ILE A 178 8.43 -3.78 -17.07
CA ILE A 178 8.33 -3.29 -15.69
C ILE A 178 7.25 -2.19 -15.61
N LEU A 179 7.28 -1.21 -16.52
CA LEU A 179 6.27 -0.16 -16.55
C LEU A 179 4.85 -0.70 -16.79
N GLU A 180 4.70 -1.71 -17.63
CA GLU A 180 3.41 -2.32 -17.97
C GLU A 180 2.76 -3.03 -16.78
N TYR A 181 3.55 -3.70 -15.93
CA TYR A 181 3.03 -4.52 -14.84
C TYR A 181 3.19 -3.90 -13.45
N LYS A 182 4.21 -3.06 -13.21
CA LYS A 182 4.42 -2.41 -11.90
C LYS A 182 3.53 -1.17 -11.71
N THR A 183 3.12 -0.48 -12.78
CA THR A 183 2.42 0.82 -12.75
C THR A 183 1.06 0.78 -13.38
#